data_6d8e2d5a2e2aadc1959d0d532012c5b9
#
_entry.id   6d8e2d5a2e2aadc1959d0d532012c5b9
#
_cell.length_a   1.000
_cell.length_b   1.000
_cell.length_c   1.000
_cell.angle_alpha   90.00
_cell.angle_beta   90.00
_cell.angle_gamma   90.00
#
_symmetry.space_group_name_H-M   'P 1'
#
loop_
_entity.id
_entity.type
_entity.pdbx_description
1 polymer ?
#
loop_
_entity_poly.entity_id
_entity_poly.type
_entity_poly.pdbx_seq_one_letter_code
_entity_poly.pdbx_strand_id
1 'polypeptide(L)'
;MSQTQAATAVAELGLKIGEVQEVFSEDVPKGKVITSDPAGGGRVEVAGEVLLLVSKGKDRIEVPELVGLTVEEAAAALKSKNLKVGRVSEKFSDTFEAGLLINGNPVSGTPVRKDSSVDLIISKGLEQVELTNFQGKTSDQAQSELTSAGLIVNSKYEYSDSIPIGTVISQTPSDVTSVGKGEKIELVISKGPSKIFIPNVYSLSELAATKILEDLGFVVKPKYIAKKKLVTNISPKPGTSVSPGSTVTITLG
;
A
#
# COMPACT_ATOMS: atom_id res chain seq x y z
N MET A 1 33.29 32.49 27.10
CA MET A 1 32.70 33.85 27.05
C MET A 1 32.30 34.21 25.63
N SER A 2 31.44 35.22 25.41
CA SER A 2 31.15 35.71 24.07
C SER A 2 32.32 36.55 23.51
N GLN A 3 32.37 36.74 22.18
CA GLN A 3 33.34 37.62 21.58
C GLN A 3 33.31 39.05 22.17
N THR A 4 32.10 39.61 22.40
CA THR A 4 31.90 40.92 23.01
C THR A 4 32.44 40.97 24.42
N GLN A 5 32.16 39.97 25.27
CA GLN A 5 32.68 39.86 26.62
C GLN A 5 34.23 39.77 26.63
N ALA A 6 34.80 39.02 25.68
CA ALA A 6 36.26 38.94 25.57
C ALA A 6 36.86 40.27 25.13
N ALA A 7 36.22 40.98 24.20
CA ALA A 7 36.68 42.31 23.79
C ALA A 7 36.67 43.33 24.94
N THR A 8 35.62 43.32 25.76
CA THR A 8 35.53 44.17 26.95
C THR A 8 36.66 43.84 27.94
N ALA A 9 36.86 42.55 28.25
CA ALA A 9 37.91 42.12 29.19
C ALA A 9 39.33 42.46 28.71
N VAL A 10 39.60 42.34 27.40
CA VAL A 10 40.89 42.74 26.80
C VAL A 10 41.07 44.26 26.88
N ALA A 11 40.05 45.05 26.63
CA ALA A 11 40.10 46.49 26.70
C ALA A 11 40.31 47.00 28.18
N GLU A 12 39.68 46.36 29.17
CA GLU A 12 39.86 46.65 30.60
C GLU A 12 41.31 46.46 31.05
N LEU A 13 42.07 45.60 30.39
CA LEU A 13 43.48 45.36 30.62
C LEU A 13 44.41 46.33 29.84
N GLY A 14 43.83 47.30 29.11
CA GLY A 14 44.58 48.22 28.25
C GLY A 14 45.17 47.60 27.00
N LEU A 15 44.71 46.42 26.63
CA LEU A 15 45.14 45.68 25.45
C LEU A 15 44.16 45.95 24.29
N LYS A 16 44.59 45.59 23.09
CA LYS A 16 43.75 45.69 21.89
C LYS A 16 43.38 44.32 21.38
N ILE A 17 42.16 44.19 20.76
CA ILE A 17 41.83 43.03 19.97
C ILE A 17 42.52 43.20 18.62
N GLY A 18 43.35 42.25 18.29
CA GLY A 18 43.97 42.09 16.96
C GLY A 18 43.03 41.37 15.99
N GLU A 19 43.55 40.37 15.28
CA GLU A 19 42.78 39.57 14.35
C GLU A 19 41.74 38.70 15.09
N VAL A 20 40.54 38.64 14.58
CA VAL A 20 39.52 37.68 15.02
C VAL A 20 39.36 36.60 13.94
N GLN A 21 39.83 35.41 14.26
CA GLN A 21 39.67 34.25 13.38
C GLN A 21 38.46 33.45 13.79
N GLU A 22 37.63 33.08 12.80
CA GLU A 22 36.46 32.25 13.04
C GLU A 22 36.67 30.83 12.48
N VAL A 23 36.47 29.82 13.33
CA VAL A 23 36.59 28.41 12.96
C VAL A 23 35.40 27.61 13.47
N PHE A 24 35.10 26.51 12.83
CA PHE A 24 34.07 25.59 13.33
C PHE A 24 34.57 24.85 14.57
N SER A 25 33.68 24.61 15.51
CA SER A 25 33.93 23.85 16.74
C SER A 25 32.74 22.97 17.10
N GLU A 26 33.02 21.70 17.43
CA GLU A 26 31.99 20.78 17.93
C GLU A 26 31.60 21.07 19.38
N ASP A 27 32.53 21.59 20.16
CA ASP A 27 32.40 21.73 21.62
C ASP A 27 31.98 23.14 22.04
N VAL A 28 32.43 24.15 21.27
CA VAL A 28 32.18 25.55 21.62
C VAL A 28 31.03 26.11 20.79
N PRO A 29 29.95 26.62 21.45
CA PRO A 29 28.83 27.20 20.73
C PRO A 29 29.21 28.40 19.85
N LYS A 30 28.45 28.63 18.77
CA LYS A 30 28.64 29.77 17.86
C LYS A 30 28.74 31.11 18.62
N GLY A 31 29.70 31.93 18.22
CA GLY A 31 29.94 33.28 18.79
C GLY A 31 30.64 33.26 20.13
N LYS A 32 31.09 32.11 20.63
CA LYS A 32 31.93 32.00 21.83
C LYS A 32 33.41 31.88 21.46
N VAL A 33 34.28 32.47 22.30
CA VAL A 33 35.71 32.39 22.14
C VAL A 33 36.17 30.98 22.50
N ILE A 34 36.94 30.35 21.59
CA ILE A 34 37.56 29.04 21.78
C ILE A 34 38.86 29.23 22.56
N THR A 35 39.72 30.13 22.09
CA THR A 35 41.00 30.47 22.71
C THR A 35 41.42 31.86 22.29
N SER A 36 42.44 32.39 22.95
CA SER A 36 43.13 33.63 22.59
C SER A 36 44.63 33.36 22.41
N ASP A 37 45.28 34.21 21.67
CA ASP A 37 46.75 34.20 21.55
C ASP A 37 47.27 35.62 21.83
N PRO A 38 48.08 35.82 22.85
CA PRO A 38 48.44 34.82 23.88
C PRO A 38 47.25 34.29 24.70
N ALA A 39 47.41 33.04 25.16
CA ALA A 39 46.41 32.40 26.03
C ALA A 39 46.27 33.15 27.35
N GLY A 40 45.10 32.97 28.00
CA GLY A 40 44.85 33.61 29.31
C GLY A 40 45.96 33.34 30.33
N GLY A 41 46.47 34.41 30.96
CA GLY A 41 47.62 34.36 31.84
C GLY A 41 48.98 34.52 31.14
N GLY A 42 49.01 34.60 29.81
CA GLY A 42 50.20 34.90 29.04
C GLY A 42 50.67 36.35 29.21
N ARG A 43 51.93 36.61 28.89
CA ARG A 43 52.47 37.96 28.92
C ARG A 43 52.25 38.65 27.58
N VAL A 44 51.75 39.86 27.61
CA VAL A 44 51.57 40.74 26.44
C VAL A 44 52.25 42.06 26.74
N GLU A 45 52.84 42.73 25.74
CA GLU A 45 53.36 44.05 25.86
C GLU A 45 52.25 45.06 26.18
N VAL A 46 52.58 46.17 26.79
CA VAL A 46 51.64 47.25 27.04
C VAL A 46 51.04 47.77 25.76
N ALA A 47 49.73 47.85 25.69
CA ALA A 47 48.93 48.14 24.49
C ALA A 47 49.08 47.10 23.35
N GLY A 48 49.59 45.91 23.65
CA GLY A 48 49.70 44.83 22.69
C GLY A 48 48.37 44.26 22.21
N GLU A 49 48.43 43.47 21.18
CA GLU A 49 47.23 42.84 20.55
C GLU A 49 47.04 41.43 21.04
N VAL A 50 45.72 41.04 21.18
CA VAL A 50 45.29 39.69 21.51
C VAL A 50 44.46 39.18 20.37
N LEU A 51 44.89 38.09 19.72
CA LEU A 51 44.12 37.38 18.69
C LEU A 51 42.99 36.55 19.38
N LEU A 52 41.83 36.54 18.79
CA LEU A 52 40.72 35.72 19.26
C LEU A 52 40.35 34.67 18.24
N LEU A 53 40.26 33.42 18.66
CA LEU A 53 39.69 32.35 17.90
C LEU A 53 38.25 32.13 18.36
N VAL A 54 37.29 32.41 17.46
CA VAL A 54 35.85 32.40 17.78
C VAL A 54 35.17 31.24 17.06
N SER A 55 34.26 30.60 17.74
CA SER A 55 33.52 29.46 17.17
C SER A 55 32.44 29.91 16.21
N LYS A 56 32.43 29.35 15.01
CA LYS A 56 31.31 29.37 14.06
C LYS A 56 30.17 28.40 14.44
N GLY A 57 30.38 27.64 15.54
CA GLY A 57 29.51 26.52 15.91
C GLY A 57 29.88 25.23 15.16
N LYS A 58 28.98 24.30 15.14
CA LYS A 58 29.19 23.01 14.52
C LYS A 58 29.16 23.13 12.99
N ASP A 59 30.13 22.47 12.32
CA ASP A 59 30.09 22.34 10.84
C ASP A 59 29.03 21.29 10.45
N ARG A 60 27.94 21.75 9.88
CA ARG A 60 26.83 20.90 9.46
C ARG A 60 26.48 21.15 8.00
N ILE A 61 26.16 20.06 7.34
CA ILE A 61 25.72 19.99 5.94
C ILE A 61 24.31 19.39 5.97
N GLU A 62 23.39 20.02 5.28
CA GLU A 62 22.03 19.46 5.16
C GLU A 62 22.03 18.32 4.15
N VAL A 63 21.35 17.23 4.50
CA VAL A 63 21.07 16.11 3.59
C VAL A 63 20.23 16.63 2.43
N PRO A 64 20.64 16.45 1.17
CA PRO A 64 19.87 16.91 0.04
C PRO A 64 18.55 16.14 -0.14
N GLU A 65 17.66 16.64 -1.01
CA GLU A 65 16.47 15.89 -1.39
C GLU A 65 16.87 14.64 -2.17
N LEU A 66 16.35 13.47 -1.72
CA LEU A 66 16.72 12.17 -2.27
C LEU A 66 15.49 11.37 -2.74
N VAL A 67 14.29 11.74 -2.29
CA VAL A 67 13.06 11.01 -2.60
C VAL A 67 12.76 11.06 -4.09
N GLY A 68 12.45 9.91 -4.67
CA GLY A 68 12.14 9.78 -6.09
C GLY A 68 13.35 9.73 -7.03
N LEU A 69 14.57 9.86 -6.51
CA LEU A 69 15.80 9.70 -7.30
C LEU A 69 16.16 8.22 -7.45
N THR A 70 16.95 7.91 -8.47
CA THR A 70 17.68 6.64 -8.56
C THR A 70 18.84 6.62 -7.56
N VAL A 71 19.43 5.44 -7.32
CA VAL A 71 20.60 5.31 -6.44
C VAL A 71 21.79 6.12 -6.96
N GLU A 72 22.01 6.13 -8.26
CA GLU A 72 23.09 6.85 -8.93
C GLU A 72 22.93 8.37 -8.76
N GLU A 73 21.72 8.88 -8.97
CA GLU A 73 21.42 10.31 -8.80
C GLU A 73 21.56 10.73 -7.32
N ALA A 74 21.05 9.91 -6.39
CA ALA A 74 21.21 10.16 -4.97
C ALA A 74 22.69 10.14 -4.52
N ALA A 75 23.48 9.19 -5.03
CA ALA A 75 24.90 9.13 -4.76
C ALA A 75 25.63 10.39 -5.27
N ALA A 76 25.27 10.88 -6.46
CA ALA A 76 25.81 12.13 -7.01
C ALA A 76 25.39 13.34 -6.15
N ALA A 77 24.14 13.41 -5.73
CA ALA A 77 23.63 14.48 -4.87
C ALA A 77 24.33 14.49 -3.51
N LEU A 78 24.48 13.35 -2.86
CA LEU A 78 25.20 13.22 -1.58
C LEU A 78 26.68 13.61 -1.74
N LYS A 79 27.36 13.12 -2.79
CA LYS A 79 28.76 13.45 -3.08
C LYS A 79 28.97 14.94 -3.28
N SER A 80 28.04 15.62 -3.97
CA SER A 80 28.11 17.08 -4.19
C SER A 80 28.11 17.88 -2.87
N LYS A 81 27.49 17.30 -1.82
CA LYS A 81 27.43 17.85 -0.46
C LYS A 81 28.50 17.30 0.48
N ASN A 82 29.51 16.58 -0.02
CA ASN A 82 30.51 15.89 0.81
C ASN A 82 29.88 14.93 1.83
N LEU A 83 28.83 14.23 1.43
CA LEU A 83 28.20 13.15 2.16
C LEU A 83 28.46 11.82 1.46
N LYS A 84 28.26 10.71 2.17
CA LYS A 84 28.50 9.35 1.67
C LYS A 84 27.19 8.57 1.61
N VAL A 85 27.10 7.66 0.66
CA VAL A 85 26.04 6.64 0.66
C VAL A 85 26.36 5.64 1.78
N GLY A 86 25.39 5.40 2.63
CA GLY A 86 25.45 4.40 3.71
C GLY A 86 24.95 3.04 3.21
N ARG A 87 24.13 2.38 4.05
CA ARG A 87 23.48 1.12 3.70
C ARG A 87 22.37 1.39 2.69
N VAL A 88 22.29 0.52 1.68
CA VAL A 88 21.17 0.48 0.74
C VAL A 88 20.26 -0.70 1.15
N SER A 89 18.98 -0.44 1.32
CA SER A 89 17.96 -1.45 1.64
C SER A 89 16.76 -1.27 0.75
N GLU A 90 15.97 -2.33 0.59
CA GLU A 90 14.81 -2.33 -0.30
C GLU A 90 13.52 -2.57 0.48
N LYS A 91 12.45 -1.90 0.06
CA LYS A 91 11.08 -2.11 0.58
C LYS A 91 10.08 -2.06 -0.57
N PHE A 92 8.98 -2.79 -0.44
CA PHE A 92 7.84 -2.60 -1.32
C PHE A 92 7.21 -1.21 -1.10
N SER A 93 6.71 -0.63 -2.18
CA SER A 93 6.02 0.65 -2.16
C SER A 93 4.92 0.65 -3.22
N ASP A 94 3.76 1.18 -2.84
CA ASP A 94 2.62 1.45 -3.72
C ASP A 94 2.68 2.86 -4.34
N THR A 95 3.63 3.68 -3.90
CA THR A 95 3.78 5.08 -4.31
C THR A 95 4.95 5.29 -5.27
N PHE A 96 6.03 4.52 -5.08
CA PHE A 96 7.26 4.67 -5.87
C PHE A 96 7.51 3.45 -6.73
N GLU A 97 7.86 3.69 -7.99
CA GLU A 97 8.28 2.63 -8.92
C GLU A 97 9.54 1.92 -8.42
N ALA A 98 9.75 0.69 -8.89
CA ALA A 98 10.93 -0.08 -8.56
C ALA A 98 12.21 0.65 -8.98
N GLY A 99 13.20 0.69 -8.08
CA GLY A 99 14.49 1.36 -8.30
C GLY A 99 14.55 2.81 -7.83
N LEU A 100 13.42 3.45 -7.49
CA LEU A 100 13.40 4.81 -6.98
C LEU A 100 13.51 4.84 -5.45
N LEU A 101 14.16 5.88 -4.92
CA LEU A 101 14.30 6.07 -3.49
C LEU A 101 12.97 6.46 -2.84
N ILE A 102 12.60 5.70 -1.82
CA ILE A 102 11.48 6.01 -0.93
C ILE A 102 11.90 7.06 0.10
N ASN A 103 13.10 6.90 0.66
CA ASN A 103 13.61 7.79 1.70
C ASN A 103 15.11 7.60 1.91
N GLY A 104 15.74 8.59 2.56
CA GLY A 104 17.07 8.52 3.16
C GLY A 104 17.02 8.58 4.67
N ASN A 105 18.03 8.02 5.33
CA ASN A 105 18.19 8.15 6.77
C ASN A 105 19.64 8.56 7.12
N PRO A 106 19.88 9.77 7.63
CA PRO A 106 18.92 10.81 8.00
C PRO A 106 18.11 11.37 6.82
N VAL A 107 16.91 11.88 7.09
CA VAL A 107 16.01 12.44 6.07
C VAL A 107 16.56 13.77 5.51
N SER A 108 16.04 14.15 4.32
CA SER A 108 16.35 15.43 3.67
C SER A 108 16.18 16.63 4.61
N GLY A 109 17.08 17.61 4.52
CA GLY A 109 17.12 18.79 5.40
C GLY A 109 17.75 18.56 6.78
N THR A 110 18.07 17.31 7.13
CA THR A 110 18.72 17.02 8.43
C THR A 110 20.17 17.53 8.42
N PRO A 111 20.59 18.35 9.39
CA PRO A 111 21.97 18.81 9.51
C PRO A 111 22.87 17.70 10.06
N VAL A 112 23.79 17.22 9.24
CA VAL A 112 24.79 16.17 9.55
C VAL A 112 26.21 16.71 9.46
N ARG A 113 27.19 15.94 9.93
CA ARG A 113 28.61 16.26 9.77
C ARG A 113 29.05 15.99 8.33
N LYS A 114 30.08 16.71 7.89
CA LYS A 114 30.82 16.35 6.68
C LYS A 114 31.23 14.88 6.74
N ASP A 115 31.22 14.21 5.60
CA ASP A 115 31.53 12.79 5.44
C ASP A 115 30.58 11.81 6.13
N SER A 116 29.46 12.30 6.70
CA SER A 116 28.43 11.42 7.24
C SER A 116 27.82 10.56 6.14
N SER A 117 27.44 9.34 6.52
CA SER A 117 26.72 8.42 5.64
C SER A 117 25.20 8.61 5.78
N VAL A 118 24.52 8.52 4.65
CA VAL A 118 23.06 8.52 4.55
C VAL A 118 22.63 7.17 4.02
N ASP A 119 21.85 6.41 4.80
CA ASP A 119 21.28 5.15 4.38
C ASP A 119 20.13 5.41 3.39
N LEU A 120 20.01 4.56 2.38
CA LEU A 120 19.03 4.70 1.33
C LEU A 120 18.03 3.55 1.37
N ILE A 121 16.75 3.88 1.18
CA ILE A 121 15.68 2.90 1.07
C ILE A 121 15.09 3.00 -0.34
N ILE A 122 15.23 1.92 -1.12
CA ILE A 122 14.79 1.83 -2.51
C ILE A 122 13.45 1.10 -2.58
N SER A 123 12.61 1.52 -3.48
CA SER A 123 11.38 0.82 -3.81
C SER A 123 11.66 -0.46 -4.60
N LYS A 124 10.99 -1.54 -4.22
CA LYS A 124 10.80 -2.77 -5.00
C LYS A 124 9.61 -2.69 -5.95
N GLY A 125 8.88 -1.57 -5.95
CA GLY A 125 7.58 -1.45 -6.55
C GLY A 125 6.49 -2.12 -5.71
N LEU A 126 5.36 -2.43 -6.34
CA LEU A 126 4.24 -3.11 -5.69
C LEU A 126 4.62 -4.52 -5.22
N GLU A 127 4.18 -4.88 -4.03
CA GLU A 127 4.24 -6.26 -3.56
C GLU A 127 3.41 -7.15 -4.50
N GLN A 128 4.03 -8.21 -5.05
CA GLN A 128 3.36 -9.12 -5.96
C GLN A 128 2.65 -10.24 -5.17
N VAL A 129 1.44 -10.55 -5.58
CA VAL A 129 0.59 -11.61 -5.03
C VAL A 129 0.36 -12.66 -6.11
N GLU A 130 0.53 -13.93 -5.75
CA GLU A 130 0.24 -15.03 -6.65
C GLU A 130 -1.26 -15.11 -6.93
N LEU A 131 -1.63 -15.13 -8.20
CA LEU A 131 -3.01 -15.24 -8.66
C LEU A 131 -3.27 -16.68 -9.16
N THR A 132 -4.04 -17.42 -8.38
CA THR A 132 -4.48 -18.77 -8.76
C THR A 132 -5.71 -18.73 -9.66
N ASN A 133 -5.98 -19.82 -10.37
CA ASN A 133 -7.20 -19.95 -11.17
C ASN A 133 -8.39 -20.33 -10.28
N PHE A 134 -9.43 -19.50 -10.30
CA PHE A 134 -10.66 -19.68 -9.53
C PHE A 134 -11.82 -20.27 -10.34
N GLN A 135 -11.66 -20.51 -11.64
CA GLN A 135 -12.70 -21.11 -12.47
C GLN A 135 -13.16 -22.46 -11.88
N GLY A 136 -14.46 -22.62 -11.73
CA GLY A 136 -15.07 -23.82 -11.15
C GLY A 136 -15.11 -23.86 -9.61
N LYS A 137 -14.47 -22.92 -8.90
CA LYS A 137 -14.64 -22.76 -7.44
C LYS A 137 -15.94 -22.01 -7.13
N THR A 138 -16.44 -22.10 -5.91
CA THR A 138 -17.56 -21.28 -5.46
C THR A 138 -17.15 -19.82 -5.34
N SER A 139 -18.10 -18.90 -5.54
CA SER A 139 -17.86 -17.46 -5.41
C SER A 139 -17.33 -17.07 -4.04
N ASP A 140 -17.85 -17.69 -2.98
CA ASP A 140 -17.47 -17.39 -1.60
C ASP A 140 -16.02 -17.81 -1.31
N GLN A 141 -15.60 -18.98 -1.82
CA GLN A 141 -14.22 -19.44 -1.71
C GLN A 141 -13.27 -18.51 -2.47
N ALA A 142 -13.60 -18.17 -3.73
CA ALA A 142 -12.79 -17.28 -4.54
C ALA A 142 -12.65 -15.89 -3.91
N GLN A 143 -13.75 -15.29 -3.43
CA GLN A 143 -13.74 -13.99 -2.76
C GLN A 143 -12.91 -14.02 -1.48
N SER A 144 -13.07 -15.06 -0.66
CA SER A 144 -12.33 -15.21 0.59
C SER A 144 -10.82 -15.32 0.34
N GLU A 145 -10.40 -16.18 -0.59
CA GLU A 145 -8.98 -16.37 -0.93
C GLU A 145 -8.36 -15.09 -1.50
N LEU A 146 -9.03 -14.42 -2.45
CA LEU A 146 -8.55 -13.18 -3.07
C LEU A 146 -8.45 -12.03 -2.04
N THR A 147 -9.46 -11.88 -1.18
CA THR A 147 -9.46 -10.83 -0.15
C THR A 147 -8.36 -11.09 0.89
N SER A 148 -8.16 -12.34 1.28
CA SER A 148 -7.09 -12.73 2.21
C SER A 148 -5.70 -12.48 1.63
N ALA A 149 -5.55 -12.55 0.30
CA ALA A 149 -4.34 -12.21 -0.41
C ALA A 149 -4.13 -10.70 -0.59
N GLY A 150 -5.07 -9.87 -0.11
CA GLY A 150 -5.00 -8.40 -0.21
C GLY A 150 -5.42 -7.85 -1.57
N LEU A 151 -6.20 -8.61 -2.36
CA LEU A 151 -6.74 -8.19 -3.65
C LEU A 151 -8.17 -7.67 -3.51
N ILE A 152 -8.60 -6.83 -4.45
CA ILE A 152 -9.95 -6.26 -4.49
C ILE A 152 -10.79 -7.08 -5.45
N VAL A 153 -11.93 -7.60 -4.99
CA VAL A 153 -12.81 -8.42 -5.82
C VAL A 153 -13.98 -7.61 -6.36
N ASN A 154 -14.18 -7.69 -7.68
CA ASN A 154 -15.37 -7.18 -8.36
C ASN A 154 -16.14 -8.34 -8.98
N SER A 155 -17.40 -8.54 -8.62
CA SER A 155 -18.22 -9.67 -9.08
C SER A 155 -19.24 -9.23 -10.11
N LYS A 156 -19.24 -9.89 -11.27
CA LYS A 156 -20.28 -9.83 -12.28
C LYS A 156 -21.04 -11.14 -12.33
N TYR A 157 -22.28 -11.11 -12.74
CA TYR A 157 -23.15 -12.28 -12.75
C TYR A 157 -23.71 -12.53 -14.14
N GLU A 158 -23.47 -13.74 -14.67
CA GLU A 158 -23.95 -14.16 -16.00
C GLU A 158 -24.68 -15.49 -15.92
N TYR A 159 -25.59 -15.72 -16.87
CA TYR A 159 -26.23 -17.02 -17.00
C TYR A 159 -25.27 -18.03 -17.65
N SER A 160 -25.32 -19.26 -17.19
CA SER A 160 -24.58 -20.39 -17.78
C SER A 160 -25.41 -21.65 -17.67
N ASP A 161 -25.58 -22.33 -18.80
CA ASP A 161 -26.33 -23.60 -18.86
C ASP A 161 -25.47 -24.78 -18.39
N SER A 162 -24.14 -24.61 -18.31
CA SER A 162 -23.17 -25.67 -17.99
C SER A 162 -22.52 -25.51 -16.62
N ILE A 163 -22.51 -24.29 -16.06
CA ILE A 163 -21.84 -23.99 -14.78
C ILE A 163 -22.89 -23.77 -13.70
N PRO A 164 -22.79 -24.48 -12.54
CA PRO A 164 -23.74 -24.35 -11.46
C PRO A 164 -23.83 -22.91 -10.92
N ILE A 165 -25.02 -22.54 -10.40
CA ILE A 165 -25.24 -21.25 -9.75
C ILE A 165 -24.25 -21.02 -8.62
N GLY A 166 -23.72 -19.80 -8.51
CA GLY A 166 -22.78 -19.41 -7.48
C GLY A 166 -21.34 -19.87 -7.74
N THR A 167 -21.06 -20.46 -8.90
CA THR A 167 -19.71 -20.93 -9.30
C THR A 167 -19.06 -19.92 -10.23
N VAL A 168 -17.75 -19.74 -10.12
CA VAL A 168 -16.97 -18.83 -10.97
C VAL A 168 -16.90 -19.38 -12.41
N ILE A 169 -17.37 -18.61 -13.36
CA ILE A 169 -17.28 -18.89 -14.80
C ILE A 169 -15.89 -18.55 -15.30
N SER A 170 -15.42 -17.36 -14.98
CA SER A 170 -14.13 -16.83 -15.40
C SER A 170 -13.62 -15.75 -14.43
N GLN A 171 -12.35 -15.44 -14.55
CA GLN A 171 -11.69 -14.34 -13.83
C GLN A 171 -10.91 -13.47 -14.80
N THR A 172 -10.71 -12.23 -14.45
CA THR A 172 -9.83 -11.30 -15.16
C THR A 172 -8.94 -10.58 -14.17
N PRO A 173 -7.60 -10.62 -14.34
CA PRO A 173 -6.87 -11.31 -15.41
C PRO A 173 -6.92 -12.85 -15.29
N SER A 174 -6.87 -13.54 -16.45
CA SER A 174 -6.95 -15.02 -16.51
C SER A 174 -5.60 -15.70 -16.66
N ASP A 175 -4.68 -15.08 -17.41
CA ASP A 175 -3.45 -15.71 -17.90
C ASP A 175 -2.18 -15.22 -17.19
N VAL A 176 -2.33 -14.58 -16.03
CA VAL A 176 -1.21 -14.09 -15.21
C VAL A 176 -1.02 -14.95 -13.97
N THR A 177 0.23 -15.13 -13.58
CA THR A 177 0.59 -15.90 -12.38
C THR A 177 0.75 -15.01 -11.14
N SER A 178 0.87 -13.70 -11.33
CA SER A 178 0.96 -12.72 -10.24
C SER A 178 0.37 -11.38 -10.62
N VAL A 179 -0.11 -10.66 -9.64
CA VAL A 179 -0.67 -9.31 -9.74
C VAL A 179 -0.16 -8.46 -8.58
N GLY A 180 -0.20 -7.15 -8.74
CA GLY A 180 0.14 -6.24 -7.63
C GLY A 180 -0.86 -6.36 -6.49
N LYS A 181 -0.40 -6.32 -5.25
CA LYS A 181 -1.26 -6.25 -4.07
C LYS A 181 -2.19 -5.03 -4.15
N GLY A 182 -3.47 -5.23 -3.84
CA GLY A 182 -4.50 -4.20 -3.98
C GLY A 182 -5.10 -4.10 -5.39
N GLU A 183 -4.65 -4.92 -6.35
CA GLU A 183 -5.21 -4.94 -7.69
C GLU A 183 -6.63 -5.52 -7.71
N LYS A 184 -7.41 -5.08 -8.71
CA LYS A 184 -8.81 -5.49 -8.87
C LYS A 184 -8.90 -6.74 -9.72
N ILE A 185 -9.52 -7.78 -9.16
CA ILE A 185 -9.84 -9.03 -9.84
C ILE A 185 -11.33 -9.06 -10.13
N GLU A 186 -11.70 -9.17 -11.40
CA GLU A 186 -13.09 -9.36 -11.80
C GLU A 186 -13.40 -10.86 -11.83
N LEU A 187 -14.46 -11.26 -11.11
CA LEU A 187 -15.02 -12.61 -11.17
C LEU A 187 -16.36 -12.58 -11.91
N VAL A 188 -16.52 -13.44 -12.90
CA VAL A 188 -17.82 -13.71 -13.51
C VAL A 188 -18.42 -14.94 -12.83
N ILE A 189 -19.58 -14.76 -12.20
CA ILE A 189 -20.24 -15.79 -11.38
C ILE A 189 -21.50 -16.25 -12.08
N SER A 190 -21.71 -17.56 -12.10
CA SER A 190 -22.88 -18.18 -12.73
C SER A 190 -24.16 -17.88 -11.94
N LYS A 191 -25.20 -17.44 -12.64
CA LYS A 191 -26.59 -17.41 -12.19
C LYS A 191 -27.31 -18.75 -12.39
N GLY A 192 -26.61 -19.77 -12.89
CA GLY A 192 -27.21 -20.99 -13.42
C GLY A 192 -27.85 -20.78 -14.78
N PRO A 193 -28.66 -21.70 -15.26
CA PRO A 193 -29.28 -21.63 -16.57
C PRO A 193 -30.25 -20.46 -16.68
N SER A 194 -30.28 -19.85 -17.84
CA SER A 194 -31.21 -18.74 -18.13
C SER A 194 -32.66 -19.19 -18.15
N LYS A 195 -32.89 -20.46 -18.51
CA LYS A 195 -34.20 -21.10 -18.57
C LYS A 195 -34.11 -22.55 -18.12
N ILE A 196 -35.18 -23.04 -17.51
CA ILE A 196 -35.35 -24.42 -17.05
C ILE A 196 -36.63 -24.97 -17.68
N PHE A 197 -36.60 -26.24 -18.11
CA PHE A 197 -37.79 -26.93 -18.64
C PHE A 197 -38.64 -27.42 -17.46
N ILE A 198 -39.96 -27.18 -17.54
CA ILE A 198 -40.93 -27.75 -16.61
C ILE A 198 -40.98 -29.26 -16.80
N PRO A 199 -40.69 -30.06 -15.77
CA PRO A 199 -40.73 -31.52 -15.87
C PRO A 199 -42.18 -32.02 -15.87
N ASN A 200 -42.36 -33.26 -16.34
CA ASN A 200 -43.64 -33.93 -16.25
C ASN A 200 -43.83 -34.47 -14.81
N VAL A 201 -44.82 -33.93 -14.11
CA VAL A 201 -45.17 -34.34 -12.75
C VAL A 201 -46.62 -34.82 -12.63
N TYR A 202 -47.23 -35.16 -13.79
CA TYR A 202 -48.60 -35.74 -13.78
C TYR A 202 -48.63 -37.03 -12.97
N SER A 203 -49.77 -37.28 -12.34
CA SER A 203 -50.05 -38.47 -11.50
C SER A 203 -49.14 -38.64 -10.26
N LEU A 204 -48.25 -37.71 -10.01
CA LEU A 204 -47.48 -37.70 -8.75
C LEU A 204 -48.34 -37.14 -7.60
N SER A 205 -48.00 -37.52 -6.39
CA SER A 205 -48.56 -36.88 -5.21
C SER A 205 -48.10 -35.40 -5.11
N GLU A 206 -48.90 -34.58 -4.42
CA GLU A 206 -48.57 -33.18 -4.18
C GLU A 206 -47.14 -33.02 -3.64
N LEU A 207 -46.78 -33.80 -2.60
CA LEU A 207 -45.44 -33.71 -1.98
C LEU A 207 -44.32 -34.04 -2.99
N ALA A 208 -44.50 -35.10 -3.79
CA ALA A 208 -43.49 -35.49 -4.75
C ALA A 208 -43.32 -34.48 -5.90
N ALA A 209 -44.44 -33.97 -6.41
CA ALA A 209 -44.44 -32.96 -7.48
C ALA A 209 -43.83 -31.63 -6.98
N THR A 210 -44.24 -31.18 -5.80
CA THR A 210 -43.67 -29.94 -5.20
C THR A 210 -42.18 -30.05 -5.00
N LYS A 211 -41.69 -31.16 -4.42
CA LYS A 211 -40.28 -31.36 -4.21
C LYS A 211 -39.47 -31.30 -5.54
N ILE A 212 -39.91 -32.00 -6.56
CA ILE A 212 -39.25 -32.02 -7.88
C ILE A 212 -39.21 -30.60 -8.48
N LEU A 213 -40.28 -29.85 -8.38
CA LEU A 213 -40.37 -28.49 -8.94
C LEU A 213 -39.54 -27.48 -8.15
N GLU A 214 -39.58 -27.58 -6.81
CA GLU A 214 -38.77 -26.71 -5.95
C GLU A 214 -37.28 -27.02 -6.04
N ASP A 215 -36.86 -28.27 -6.14
CA ASP A 215 -35.46 -28.67 -6.36
C ASP A 215 -34.91 -28.10 -7.69
N LEU A 216 -35.78 -27.82 -8.67
CA LEU A 216 -35.47 -27.13 -9.94
C LEU A 216 -35.56 -25.60 -9.81
N GLY A 217 -35.88 -25.07 -8.65
CA GLY A 217 -35.94 -23.62 -8.38
C GLY A 217 -37.25 -22.96 -8.82
N PHE A 218 -38.33 -23.70 -8.99
CA PHE A 218 -39.67 -23.14 -9.23
C PHE A 218 -40.40 -22.80 -7.94
N VAL A 219 -41.30 -21.83 -8.02
CA VAL A 219 -42.29 -21.55 -6.94
C VAL A 219 -43.55 -22.32 -7.25
N VAL A 220 -43.94 -23.27 -6.38
CA VAL A 220 -45.11 -24.12 -6.58
C VAL A 220 -46.34 -23.52 -5.94
N LYS A 221 -47.46 -23.46 -6.73
CA LYS A 221 -48.78 -23.08 -6.23
C LYS A 221 -49.76 -24.24 -6.44
N PRO A 222 -50.20 -24.94 -5.38
CA PRO A 222 -51.22 -26.00 -5.52
C PRO A 222 -52.63 -25.39 -5.68
N LYS A 223 -53.42 -26.00 -6.56
CA LYS A 223 -54.82 -25.73 -6.77
C LYS A 223 -55.64 -27.02 -6.56
N TYR A 224 -56.55 -27.06 -5.67
CA TYR A 224 -57.33 -28.24 -5.31
C TYR A 224 -58.68 -28.18 -6.01
N ILE A 225 -59.05 -29.25 -6.76
CA ILE A 225 -60.33 -29.39 -7.46
C ILE A 225 -61.13 -30.63 -7.01
N ALA A 226 -60.49 -31.59 -6.33
CA ALA A 226 -61.12 -32.77 -5.76
C ALA A 226 -60.39 -33.27 -4.52
N LYS A 227 -60.95 -34.30 -3.84
CA LYS A 227 -60.35 -34.89 -2.64
C LYS A 227 -59.15 -35.76 -2.90
N LYS A 228 -58.93 -36.24 -4.12
CA LYS A 228 -57.67 -36.95 -4.53
C LYS A 228 -56.56 -35.94 -4.62
N LYS A 229 -55.35 -36.31 -4.17
CA LYS A 229 -54.19 -35.40 -4.11
C LYS A 229 -53.10 -35.79 -5.15
N LEU A 230 -53.52 -36.17 -6.36
CA LEU A 230 -52.62 -36.44 -7.45
C LEU A 230 -52.64 -35.25 -8.45
N VAL A 231 -51.49 -34.94 -9.04
CA VAL A 231 -51.40 -33.89 -10.06
C VAL A 231 -52.19 -34.30 -11.31
N THR A 232 -53.24 -33.57 -11.63
CA THR A 232 -54.09 -33.76 -12.83
C THR A 232 -53.82 -32.73 -13.91
N ASN A 233 -53.29 -31.56 -13.53
CA ASN A 233 -52.85 -30.54 -14.49
C ASN A 233 -51.67 -29.75 -13.94
N ILE A 234 -50.88 -29.18 -14.83
CA ILE A 234 -49.73 -28.32 -14.54
C ILE A 234 -49.69 -27.13 -15.48
N SER A 235 -49.43 -25.96 -14.97
CA SER A 235 -49.32 -24.74 -15.78
C SER A 235 -48.15 -23.88 -15.30
N PRO A 236 -47.19 -23.50 -16.20
CA PRO A 236 -47.17 -23.83 -17.61
C PRO A 236 -46.98 -25.32 -17.88
N LYS A 237 -47.26 -25.79 -19.11
CA LYS A 237 -47.24 -27.24 -19.49
C LYS A 237 -45.82 -27.82 -19.37
N PRO A 238 -45.68 -29.14 -19.11
CA PRO A 238 -44.40 -29.83 -19.18
C PRO A 238 -43.71 -29.60 -20.53
N GLY A 239 -42.37 -29.44 -20.49
CA GLY A 239 -41.58 -29.10 -21.67
C GLY A 239 -41.54 -27.60 -22.01
N THR A 240 -42.34 -26.76 -21.32
CA THR A 240 -42.18 -25.29 -21.46
C THR A 240 -40.92 -24.82 -20.78
N SER A 241 -40.13 -23.98 -21.47
CA SER A 241 -38.92 -23.38 -20.94
C SER A 241 -39.24 -22.03 -20.26
N VAL A 242 -38.96 -21.92 -18.98
CA VAL A 242 -39.24 -20.72 -18.16
C VAL A 242 -38.01 -20.34 -17.32
N SER A 243 -37.98 -19.11 -16.82
CA SER A 243 -36.88 -18.66 -15.96
C SER A 243 -36.94 -19.32 -14.57
N PRO A 244 -35.81 -19.56 -13.90
CA PRO A 244 -35.75 -19.93 -12.50
C PRO A 244 -36.60 -18.98 -11.64
N GLY A 245 -37.24 -19.48 -10.59
CA GLY A 245 -38.15 -18.71 -9.75
C GLY A 245 -39.55 -18.49 -10.34
N SER A 246 -39.82 -18.98 -11.57
CA SER A 246 -41.14 -18.89 -12.15
C SER A 246 -42.17 -19.69 -11.33
N THR A 247 -43.38 -19.15 -11.24
CA THR A 247 -44.48 -19.86 -10.56
C THR A 247 -45.04 -20.97 -11.46
N VAL A 248 -45.08 -22.19 -10.93
CA VAL A 248 -45.73 -23.35 -11.52
C VAL A 248 -46.96 -23.74 -10.69
N THR A 249 -48.14 -23.74 -11.32
CA THR A 249 -49.35 -24.14 -10.67
C THR A 249 -49.62 -25.61 -10.93
N ILE A 250 -49.72 -26.43 -9.89
CA ILE A 250 -50.16 -27.83 -10.00
C ILE A 250 -51.62 -27.92 -9.56
N THR A 251 -52.45 -28.58 -10.38
CA THR A 251 -53.85 -28.83 -10.04
C THR A 251 -54.00 -30.26 -9.54
N LEU A 252 -54.59 -30.40 -8.40
CA LEU A 252 -54.74 -31.67 -7.67
C LEU A 252 -56.20 -32.11 -7.69
N GLY A 253 -56.45 -33.35 -8.13
CA GLY A 253 -57.76 -33.91 -8.25
C GLY A 253 -57.81 -35.43 -8.16
#